data_f7069cd5b3fcffc1a05bd9498fd2cf7e
#
_entry.id   f7069cd5b3fcffc1a05bd9498fd2cf7e
#
_cell.length_a   1.000
_cell.length_b   1.000
_cell.length_c   1.000
_cell.angle_alpha   90.00
_cell.angle_beta   90.00
_cell.angle_gamma   90.00
#
_symmetry.space_group_name_H-M   'P 1'
#
loop_
_entity.id
_entity.type
_entity.pdbx_description
1 polymer ?
#
loop_
_entity_poly.entity_id
_entity_poly.type
_entity_poly.pdbx_seq_one_letter_code
_entity_poly.pdbx_strand_id
1 'polypeptide(L)'
;MIYKYFKECKKLIVLITLLGMLIGMLFFITKDTPPTLVLKKKKINIEYGQTYYANFKGLVDTTGMSKEEICYLKKNVSITDNLQNEDQKSYPAVGKYKIFIKYNNKLSTIQIICKDTLAPVLAFPKNVDVIKESDLESIDFKSLIIATDLSPLKEIQIDTSQIDIHRIGEYQVKVFVEDIYKIRREKEFKVNVIENKQETTNSQNNQENNVNKIESENNKPNEDITISQSNEKNNVKDRLDNDHQQTKPQQTVYWYEC
;
A
#
# COMPACT_ATOMS: atom_id res chain seq x y z
N MET A 1 38.05 -84.73 17.67
CA MET A 1 36.76 -84.00 17.70
C MET A 1 36.95 -82.55 18.07
N ILE A 2 37.78 -82.20 19.04
CA ILE A 2 38.01 -80.81 19.54
C ILE A 2 38.54 -79.81 18.48
N TYR A 3 39.44 -80.23 17.60
CA TYR A 3 40.04 -79.34 16.59
C TYR A 3 39.07 -78.89 15.52
N LYS A 4 38.07 -79.69 15.18
CA LYS A 4 37.01 -79.29 14.22
C LYS A 4 36.09 -78.24 14.83
N TYR A 5 35.77 -78.33 16.11
CA TYR A 5 34.98 -77.30 16.82
C TYR A 5 35.71 -75.97 16.93
N PHE A 6 37.00 -75.96 17.18
CA PHE A 6 37.80 -74.75 17.28
C PHE A 6 37.91 -74.04 15.94
N LYS A 7 37.92 -74.76 14.82
CA LYS A 7 37.96 -74.19 13.47
C LYS A 7 36.61 -73.56 13.09
N GLU A 8 35.52 -74.15 13.49
CA GLU A 8 34.19 -73.58 13.25
C GLU A 8 33.91 -72.39 14.15
N CYS A 9 34.34 -72.38 15.39
CA CYS A 9 34.28 -71.24 16.29
C CYS A 9 35.05 -69.98 15.72
N LYS A 10 36.27 -70.23 15.18
CA LYS A 10 37.05 -69.17 14.57
C LYS A 10 36.34 -68.55 13.34
N LYS A 11 35.70 -69.38 12.51
CA LYS A 11 34.93 -68.90 11.35
C LYS A 11 33.72 -68.06 11.78
N LEU A 12 33.03 -68.50 12.86
CA LEU A 12 31.88 -67.80 13.40
C LEU A 12 32.30 -66.42 13.98
N ILE A 13 33.43 -66.36 14.71
CA ILE A 13 33.97 -65.08 15.21
C ILE A 13 34.34 -64.14 14.08
N VAL A 14 35.00 -64.64 13.04
CA VAL A 14 35.30 -63.80 11.83
C VAL A 14 34.04 -63.30 11.12
N LEU A 15 33.01 -64.17 11.05
CA LEU A 15 31.73 -63.78 10.42
C LEU A 15 31.01 -62.69 11.23
N ILE A 16 30.99 -62.78 12.57
CA ILE A 16 30.41 -61.82 13.50
C ILE A 16 31.17 -60.48 13.42
N THR A 17 32.51 -60.52 13.36
CA THR A 17 33.31 -59.29 13.23
C THR A 17 33.13 -58.62 11.88
N LEU A 18 33.03 -59.38 10.78
CA LEU A 18 32.70 -58.84 9.46
C LEU A 18 31.30 -58.25 9.38
N LEU A 19 30.31 -58.91 10.01
CA LEU A 19 28.93 -58.42 10.08
C LEU A 19 28.85 -57.12 10.92
N GLY A 20 29.59 -57.07 12.05
CA GLY A 20 29.70 -55.88 12.87
C GLY A 20 30.38 -54.71 12.16
N MET A 21 31.43 -54.98 11.37
CA MET A 21 32.04 -53.98 10.49
C MET A 21 31.08 -53.49 9.40
N LEU A 22 30.31 -54.40 8.77
CA LEU A 22 29.33 -54.05 7.74
C LEU A 22 28.19 -53.19 8.31
N ILE A 23 27.66 -53.52 9.49
CA ILE A 23 26.66 -52.74 10.19
C ILE A 23 27.23 -51.38 10.60
N GLY A 24 28.45 -51.31 11.12
CA GLY A 24 29.14 -50.08 11.44
C GLY A 24 29.36 -49.20 10.18
N MET A 25 29.70 -49.81 9.05
CA MET A 25 29.87 -49.10 7.78
C MET A 25 28.52 -48.56 7.23
N LEU A 26 27.42 -49.31 7.39
CA LEU A 26 26.08 -48.84 7.08
C LEU A 26 25.66 -47.66 7.95
N PHE A 27 25.99 -47.63 9.22
CA PHE A 27 25.74 -46.48 10.12
C PHE A 27 26.58 -45.25 9.73
N PHE A 28 27.76 -45.40 9.15
CA PHE A 28 28.57 -44.28 8.67
C PHE A 28 28.10 -43.73 7.31
N ILE A 29 27.34 -44.50 6.52
CA ILE A 29 26.84 -44.09 5.20
C ILE A 29 25.55 -43.26 5.30
N THR A 30 24.79 -43.40 6.38
CA THR A 30 23.63 -42.53 6.65
C THR A 30 24.08 -41.20 7.29
N LYS A 31 25.08 -40.53 6.69
CA LYS A 31 25.27 -39.11 7.01
C LYS A 31 24.02 -38.39 6.51
N ASP A 32 23.25 -37.84 7.44
CA ASP A 32 22.13 -36.98 7.14
C ASP A 32 22.61 -35.90 6.17
N THR A 33 22.27 -36.07 4.89
CA THR A 33 22.56 -35.02 3.90
C THR A 33 21.67 -33.82 4.24
N PRO A 34 22.25 -32.64 4.37
CA PRO A 34 21.46 -31.48 4.70
C PRO A 34 20.33 -31.27 3.66
N PRO A 35 19.12 -30.94 4.11
CA PRO A 35 17.97 -30.78 3.23
C PRO A 35 18.24 -29.77 2.13
N THR A 36 17.66 -29.98 0.95
CA THR A 36 17.84 -29.08 -0.20
C THR A 36 16.97 -27.85 -0.02
N LEU A 37 17.57 -26.66 -0.17
CA LEU A 37 16.82 -25.41 -0.17
C LEU A 37 16.15 -25.17 -1.53
N VAL A 38 14.81 -25.12 -1.55
CA VAL A 38 14.01 -24.77 -2.71
C VAL A 38 13.27 -23.46 -2.46
N LEU A 39 13.32 -22.54 -3.42
CA LEU A 39 12.66 -21.24 -3.32
C LEU A 39 11.32 -21.27 -4.05
N LYS A 40 10.27 -20.73 -3.42
CA LYS A 40 8.92 -20.63 -4.00
C LYS A 40 8.86 -19.78 -5.24
N LYS A 41 9.63 -18.68 -5.28
CA LYS A 41 9.58 -17.67 -6.33
C LYS A 41 10.98 -17.12 -6.59
N LYS A 42 11.22 -16.74 -7.85
CA LYS A 42 12.46 -16.02 -8.25
C LYS A 42 12.24 -14.49 -8.31
N LYS A 43 10.97 -14.07 -8.34
CA LYS A 43 10.55 -12.68 -8.46
C LYS A 43 9.29 -12.44 -7.63
N ILE A 44 9.23 -11.30 -6.97
CA ILE A 44 8.10 -10.83 -6.15
C ILE A 44 7.74 -9.43 -6.65
N ASN A 45 6.47 -9.20 -6.94
CA ASN A 45 5.95 -7.87 -7.23
C ASN A 45 5.21 -7.37 -5.99
N ILE A 46 5.46 -6.13 -5.64
CA ILE A 46 4.84 -5.42 -4.51
C ILE A 46 4.18 -4.18 -5.07
N GLU A 47 2.94 -3.93 -4.69
CA GLU A 47 2.26 -2.67 -5.00
C GLU A 47 2.81 -1.55 -4.11
N TYR A 48 3.01 -0.37 -4.65
CA TYR A 48 3.42 0.81 -3.88
C TYR A 48 2.42 1.07 -2.75
N GLY A 49 2.91 1.38 -1.56
CA GLY A 49 2.09 1.50 -0.36
C GLY A 49 1.90 0.21 0.44
N GLN A 50 2.26 -0.96 -0.11
CA GLN A 50 2.19 -2.22 0.63
C GLN A 50 3.48 -2.47 1.41
N THR A 51 3.36 -2.74 2.71
CA THR A 51 4.48 -3.21 3.53
C THR A 51 4.90 -4.61 3.10
N TYR A 52 6.20 -4.88 3.12
CA TYR A 52 6.74 -6.19 2.80
C TYR A 52 7.87 -6.56 3.75
N TYR A 53 7.82 -7.80 4.25
CA TYR A 53 8.86 -8.37 5.10
C TYR A 53 9.29 -9.72 4.53
N ALA A 54 10.58 -9.83 4.20
CA ALA A 54 11.15 -11.09 3.76
C ALA A 54 11.17 -12.08 4.93
N ASN A 55 10.50 -13.23 4.78
CA ASN A 55 10.46 -14.26 5.82
C ASN A 55 10.58 -15.67 5.23
N PHE A 56 11.04 -16.62 6.04
CA PHE A 56 11.27 -18.01 5.66
C PHE A 56 10.02 -18.64 5.02
N LYS A 57 8.84 -18.52 5.66
CA LYS A 57 7.58 -19.12 5.20
C LYS A 57 7.15 -18.60 3.81
N GLY A 58 7.38 -17.33 3.54
CA GLY A 58 7.04 -16.70 2.26
C GLY A 58 7.98 -17.07 1.12
N LEU A 59 9.22 -17.42 1.42
CA LEU A 59 10.30 -17.57 0.43
C LEU A 59 10.70 -19.00 0.17
N VAL A 60 10.69 -19.88 1.18
CA VAL A 60 11.16 -21.26 1.09
C VAL A 60 10.00 -22.22 0.85
N ASP A 61 10.17 -23.10 -0.12
CA ASP A 61 9.23 -24.18 -0.38
C ASP A 61 9.58 -25.35 0.56
N THR A 62 8.63 -25.69 1.40
CA THR A 62 8.73 -26.77 2.39
C THR A 62 7.83 -27.95 2.05
N THR A 63 7.29 -28.01 0.84
CA THR A 63 6.39 -29.08 0.39
C THR A 63 7.13 -30.42 0.40
N GLY A 64 6.56 -31.40 1.08
CA GLY A 64 7.14 -32.75 1.19
C GLY A 64 8.29 -32.90 2.19
N MET A 65 8.65 -31.83 2.92
CA MET A 65 9.69 -31.88 3.95
C MET A 65 9.14 -32.35 5.30
N SER A 66 9.95 -33.07 6.06
CA SER A 66 9.65 -33.40 7.44
C SER A 66 9.78 -32.17 8.35
N LYS A 67 9.26 -32.27 9.58
CA LYS A 67 9.39 -31.19 10.58
C LYS A 67 10.85 -30.92 10.92
N GLU A 68 11.66 -31.95 11.00
CA GLU A 68 13.08 -31.91 11.31
C GLU A 68 13.87 -31.20 10.23
N GLU A 69 13.58 -31.47 8.94
CA GLU A 69 14.19 -30.79 7.79
C GLU A 69 13.83 -29.31 7.76
N ILE A 70 12.53 -28.97 7.99
CA ILE A 70 12.06 -27.59 8.05
C ILE A 70 12.77 -26.84 9.18
N CYS A 71 12.88 -27.45 10.36
CA CYS A 71 13.56 -26.86 11.50
C CYS A 71 15.06 -26.65 11.21
N TYR A 72 15.71 -27.63 10.59
CA TYR A 72 17.09 -27.51 10.16
C TYR A 72 17.30 -26.33 9.21
N LEU A 73 16.46 -26.19 8.18
CA LEU A 73 16.52 -25.07 7.25
C LEU A 73 16.30 -23.73 7.94
N LYS A 74 15.30 -23.61 8.82
CA LYS A 74 15.04 -22.38 9.58
C LYS A 74 16.26 -21.93 10.39
N LYS A 75 17.02 -22.86 10.99
CA LYS A 75 18.21 -22.57 11.78
C LYS A 75 19.43 -22.20 10.95
N ASN A 76 19.52 -22.72 9.72
CA ASN A 76 20.73 -22.62 8.89
C ASN A 76 20.58 -21.70 7.67
N VAL A 77 19.38 -21.16 7.40
CA VAL A 77 19.14 -20.20 6.33
C VAL A 77 19.20 -18.78 6.88
N SER A 78 20.04 -17.95 6.28
CA SER A 78 20.08 -16.51 6.55
C SER A 78 19.34 -15.78 5.43
N ILE A 79 18.42 -14.89 5.79
CA ILE A 79 17.63 -14.07 4.87
C ILE A 79 17.93 -12.61 5.19
N THR A 80 18.37 -11.87 4.19
CA THR A 80 18.58 -10.43 4.25
C THR A 80 18.03 -9.79 2.97
N ASP A 81 17.76 -8.51 2.98
CA ASP A 81 17.34 -7.78 1.78
C ASP A 81 17.99 -6.39 1.74
N ASN A 82 17.81 -5.70 0.63
CA ASN A 82 18.23 -4.32 0.44
C ASN A 82 17.02 -3.40 0.16
N LEU A 83 15.85 -3.75 0.68
CA LEU A 83 14.67 -2.89 0.60
C LEU A 83 14.96 -1.53 1.23
N GLN A 84 14.54 -0.49 0.53
CA GLN A 84 14.57 0.88 1.03
C GLN A 84 13.13 1.36 1.12
N ASN A 85 12.72 1.74 2.31
CA ASN A 85 11.41 2.32 2.51
C ASN A 85 11.35 3.73 1.90
N GLU A 86 10.16 4.12 1.47
CA GLU A 86 9.84 5.51 1.18
C GLU A 86 10.08 6.36 2.42
N ASP A 87 10.49 7.61 2.24
CA ASP A 87 10.84 8.48 3.36
C ASP A 87 9.70 8.56 4.38
N GLN A 88 10.02 8.27 5.65
CA GLN A 88 9.08 8.23 6.79
C GLN A 88 7.88 7.29 6.60
N LYS A 89 7.95 6.31 5.70
CA LYS A 89 6.89 5.32 5.45
C LYS A 89 7.31 3.92 5.89
N SER A 90 6.31 3.06 6.11
CA SER A 90 6.53 1.65 6.47
C SER A 90 6.55 0.69 5.27
N TYR A 91 6.50 1.21 4.05
CA TYR A 91 6.50 0.45 2.81
C TYR A 91 7.67 0.86 1.90
N PRO A 92 8.11 -0.03 0.99
CA PRO A 92 9.23 0.23 0.10
C PRO A 92 8.92 1.34 -0.90
N ALA A 93 9.93 2.15 -1.21
CA ALA A 93 9.89 3.06 -2.35
C ALA A 93 9.75 2.28 -3.68
N VAL A 94 9.21 2.95 -4.70
CA VAL A 94 9.14 2.36 -6.04
C VAL A 94 10.55 2.07 -6.55
N GLY A 95 10.79 0.80 -6.94
CA GLY A 95 12.14 0.40 -7.33
C GLY A 95 12.33 -1.10 -7.51
N LYS A 96 13.59 -1.48 -7.70
CA LYS A 96 14.02 -2.88 -7.83
C LYS A 96 14.97 -3.22 -6.71
N TYR A 97 14.65 -4.26 -5.97
CA TYR A 97 15.39 -4.72 -4.80
C TYR A 97 15.71 -6.20 -4.90
N LYS A 98 16.48 -6.72 -3.96
CA LYS A 98 16.87 -8.14 -3.89
C LYS A 98 16.74 -8.64 -2.46
N ILE A 99 16.26 -9.88 -2.33
CA ILE A 99 16.41 -10.68 -1.13
C ILE A 99 17.60 -11.60 -1.36
N PHE A 100 18.47 -11.69 -0.39
CA PHE A 100 19.63 -12.57 -0.37
C PHE A 100 19.37 -13.72 0.61
N ILE A 101 19.49 -14.94 0.13
CA ILE A 101 19.25 -16.15 0.92
C ILE A 101 20.53 -16.97 0.90
N LYS A 102 21.18 -17.05 2.06
CA LYS A 102 22.43 -17.80 2.23
C LYS A 102 22.15 -19.11 2.93
N TYR A 103 22.60 -20.21 2.33
CA TYR A 103 22.49 -21.56 2.87
C TYR A 103 23.65 -22.44 2.37
N ASN A 104 24.33 -23.20 3.25
CA ASN A 104 25.44 -24.07 2.90
C ASN A 104 26.49 -23.40 1.96
N ASN A 105 26.93 -22.19 2.31
CA ASN A 105 27.86 -21.37 1.53
C ASN A 105 27.40 -21.00 0.12
N LYS A 106 26.15 -21.29 -0.24
CA LYS A 106 25.51 -20.84 -1.49
C LYS A 106 24.66 -19.60 -1.22
N LEU A 107 24.74 -18.67 -2.15
CA LEU A 107 23.91 -17.45 -2.14
C LEU A 107 22.89 -17.55 -3.27
N SER A 108 21.61 -17.49 -2.90
CA SER A 108 20.50 -17.37 -3.82
C SER A 108 19.88 -15.99 -3.73
N THR A 109 19.32 -15.46 -4.81
CA THR A 109 18.68 -14.15 -4.82
C THR A 109 17.27 -14.23 -5.38
N ILE A 110 16.35 -13.45 -4.77
CA ILE A 110 15.01 -13.22 -5.27
C ILE A 110 14.91 -11.73 -5.63
N GLN A 111 14.42 -11.43 -6.84
CA GLN A 111 14.15 -10.05 -7.25
C GLN A 111 12.83 -9.57 -6.66
N ILE A 112 12.83 -8.38 -6.06
CA ILE A 112 11.62 -7.64 -5.69
C ILE A 112 11.46 -6.47 -6.64
N ILE A 113 10.23 -6.25 -7.10
CA ILE A 113 9.86 -5.08 -7.88
C ILE A 113 8.70 -4.40 -7.16
N CYS A 114 8.95 -3.23 -6.59
CA CYS A 114 7.92 -2.33 -6.09
C CYS A 114 7.50 -1.39 -7.21
N LYS A 115 6.22 -1.35 -7.51
CA LYS A 115 5.62 -0.49 -8.54
C LYS A 115 4.35 0.13 -8.00
N ASP A 116 4.08 1.32 -8.46
CA ASP A 116 2.73 1.86 -8.45
C ASP A 116 2.00 1.37 -9.72
N THR A 117 0.83 0.81 -9.57
CA THR A 117 -0.05 0.38 -10.67
C THR A 117 -1.49 0.88 -10.48
N LEU A 118 -1.75 1.59 -9.39
CA LEU A 118 -3.07 2.15 -9.10
C LEU A 118 -3.18 3.53 -9.72
N ALA A 119 -4.32 3.77 -10.36
CA ALA A 119 -4.59 5.08 -10.95
C ALA A 119 -5.21 6.02 -9.91
N PRO A 120 -4.95 7.33 -10.00
CA PRO A 120 -5.53 8.33 -9.14
C PRO A 120 -7.05 8.23 -8.99
N VAL A 121 -7.57 8.66 -7.86
CA VAL A 121 -9.01 8.77 -7.62
C VAL A 121 -9.44 10.21 -7.91
N LEU A 122 -10.47 10.36 -8.77
CA LEU A 122 -11.12 11.63 -9.06
C LEU A 122 -12.51 11.66 -8.46
N ALA A 123 -12.82 12.74 -7.73
CA ALA A 123 -14.13 13.03 -7.19
C ALA A 123 -14.52 14.48 -7.57
N PHE A 124 -15.75 14.67 -8.02
CA PHE A 124 -16.32 15.96 -8.39
C PHE A 124 -17.86 15.88 -8.44
N PRO A 125 -18.58 17.02 -8.43
CA PRO A 125 -20.04 17.04 -8.60
C PRO A 125 -20.46 16.36 -9.90
N LYS A 126 -21.57 15.66 -9.88
CA LYS A 126 -22.10 14.99 -11.09
C LYS A 126 -22.51 16.00 -12.15
N ASN A 127 -23.09 17.13 -11.75
CA ASN A 127 -23.54 18.21 -12.61
C ASN A 127 -23.08 19.56 -12.03
N VAL A 128 -22.81 20.51 -12.91
CA VAL A 128 -22.46 21.89 -12.58
C VAL A 128 -23.33 22.81 -13.46
N ASP A 129 -24.05 23.71 -12.83
CA ASP A 129 -24.86 24.68 -13.58
C ASP A 129 -24.04 25.94 -13.85
N VAL A 130 -24.10 26.41 -15.10
CA VAL A 130 -23.40 27.61 -15.59
C VAL A 130 -24.43 28.51 -16.28
N ILE A 131 -24.39 29.81 -15.98
CA ILE A 131 -25.29 30.77 -16.62
C ILE A 131 -24.84 30.99 -18.04
N LYS A 132 -25.81 30.98 -18.98
CA LYS A 132 -25.60 31.31 -20.36
C LYS A 132 -24.92 32.69 -20.50
N GLU A 133 -24.04 32.85 -21.48
CA GLU A 133 -23.23 34.06 -21.75
C GLU A 133 -22.24 34.41 -20.62
N SER A 134 -22.00 33.52 -19.66
CA SER A 134 -20.90 33.68 -18.68
C SER A 134 -19.55 33.56 -19.39
N ASP A 135 -18.55 34.21 -18.80
CA ASP A 135 -17.17 33.98 -19.23
C ASP A 135 -16.68 32.64 -18.75
N LEU A 136 -16.51 31.68 -19.66
CA LEU A 136 -16.11 30.32 -19.36
C LEU A 136 -14.71 30.23 -18.71
N GLU A 137 -13.80 31.16 -19.06
CA GLU A 137 -12.44 31.20 -18.49
C GLU A 137 -12.44 31.68 -17.04
N SER A 138 -13.47 32.42 -16.64
CA SER A 138 -13.63 32.89 -15.26
C SER A 138 -14.17 31.80 -14.32
N ILE A 139 -14.66 30.68 -14.85
CA ILE A 139 -15.24 29.59 -14.05
C ILE A 139 -14.13 28.66 -13.55
N ASP A 140 -13.92 28.66 -12.25
CA ASP A 140 -12.92 27.77 -11.63
C ASP A 140 -13.44 26.33 -11.47
N PHE A 141 -13.52 25.59 -12.57
CA PHE A 141 -13.84 24.16 -12.52
C PHE A 141 -12.84 23.34 -11.70
N LYS A 142 -11.59 23.81 -11.59
CA LYS A 142 -10.53 23.08 -10.90
C LYS A 142 -10.79 22.99 -9.40
N SER A 143 -11.38 24.03 -8.80
CA SER A 143 -11.76 24.04 -7.39
C SER A 143 -12.84 23.02 -7.03
N LEU A 144 -13.62 22.56 -8.01
CA LEU A 144 -14.66 21.54 -7.83
C LEU A 144 -14.12 20.10 -7.85
N ILE A 145 -12.84 19.92 -8.21
CA ILE A 145 -12.26 18.60 -8.45
C ILE A 145 -11.30 18.24 -7.32
N ILE A 146 -11.53 17.09 -6.72
CA ILE A 146 -10.63 16.48 -5.74
C ILE A 146 -9.94 15.29 -6.42
N ALA A 147 -8.62 15.35 -6.49
CA ALA A 147 -7.78 14.25 -6.95
C ALA A 147 -6.91 13.74 -5.81
N THR A 148 -6.88 12.43 -5.60
CA THR A 148 -6.06 11.79 -4.54
C THR A 148 -5.34 10.57 -5.08
N ASP A 149 -4.12 10.40 -4.65
CA ASP A 149 -3.30 9.24 -4.91
C ASP A 149 -2.27 9.07 -3.79
N LEU A 150 -1.68 7.89 -3.70
CA LEU A 150 -0.53 7.66 -2.83
C LEU A 150 0.74 8.28 -3.42
N SER A 151 0.85 8.25 -4.75
CA SER A 151 1.92 8.88 -5.51
C SER A 151 1.63 10.36 -5.76
N PRO A 152 2.65 11.22 -5.84
CA PRO A 152 2.48 12.62 -6.20
C PRO A 152 1.77 12.79 -7.54
N LEU A 153 0.76 13.65 -7.56
CA LEU A 153 -0.04 13.95 -8.75
C LEU A 153 0.58 15.09 -9.55
N LYS A 154 0.42 15.01 -10.87
CA LYS A 154 0.61 16.14 -11.77
C LYS A 154 -0.62 17.05 -11.73
N GLU A 155 -0.52 18.16 -12.42
CA GLU A 155 -1.63 19.10 -12.53
C GLU A 155 -2.86 18.45 -13.17
N ILE A 156 -4.05 18.74 -12.58
CA ILE A 156 -5.34 18.34 -13.13
C ILE A 156 -5.59 19.10 -14.42
N GLN A 157 -5.95 18.39 -15.46
CA GLN A 157 -6.31 18.96 -16.74
C GLN A 157 -7.81 18.79 -16.98
N ILE A 158 -8.42 19.84 -17.53
CA ILE A 158 -9.86 19.92 -17.76
C ILE A 158 -10.05 20.34 -19.20
N ASP A 159 -10.82 19.56 -19.94
CA ASP A 159 -11.20 19.85 -21.32
C ASP A 159 -12.65 20.36 -21.36
N THR A 160 -12.79 21.67 -21.53
CA THR A 160 -14.07 22.38 -21.64
C THR A 160 -14.46 22.71 -23.08
N SER A 161 -13.69 22.20 -24.04
CA SER A 161 -13.86 22.54 -25.50
C SER A 161 -15.23 22.19 -26.06
N GLN A 162 -15.97 21.30 -25.39
CA GLN A 162 -17.31 20.90 -25.82
C GLN A 162 -18.43 21.84 -25.31
N ILE A 163 -18.13 22.81 -24.43
CA ILE A 163 -19.13 23.70 -23.87
C ILE A 163 -19.42 24.83 -24.85
N ASP A 164 -20.66 24.94 -25.31
CA ASP A 164 -21.18 26.14 -26.01
C ASP A 164 -21.94 26.99 -24.99
N ILE A 165 -21.26 27.99 -24.45
CA ILE A 165 -21.84 28.91 -23.44
C ILE A 165 -22.97 29.77 -23.94
N HIS A 166 -23.14 29.91 -25.27
CA HIS A 166 -24.21 30.70 -25.91
C HIS A 166 -25.48 29.90 -26.12
N ARG A 167 -25.45 28.60 -25.87
CA ARG A 167 -26.59 27.70 -26.09
C ARG A 167 -26.94 26.92 -24.83
N ILE A 168 -28.20 27.04 -24.40
CA ILE A 168 -28.73 26.21 -23.30
C ILE A 168 -28.64 24.74 -23.66
N GLY A 169 -28.14 23.93 -22.75
CA GLY A 169 -27.99 22.48 -22.96
C GLY A 169 -27.08 21.80 -21.94
N GLU A 170 -26.97 20.49 -22.07
CA GLU A 170 -26.02 19.66 -21.29
C GLU A 170 -24.76 19.44 -22.13
N TYR A 171 -23.61 19.69 -21.54
CA TYR A 171 -22.30 19.50 -22.15
C TYR A 171 -21.44 18.57 -21.28
N GLN A 172 -20.56 17.79 -21.90
CA GLN A 172 -19.64 16.93 -21.18
C GLN A 172 -18.28 17.59 -21.04
N VAL A 173 -17.75 17.58 -19.83
CA VAL A 173 -16.41 18.08 -19.51
C VAL A 173 -15.54 16.90 -19.11
N LYS A 174 -14.39 16.74 -19.76
CA LYS A 174 -13.42 15.71 -19.46
C LYS A 174 -12.40 16.22 -18.46
N VAL A 175 -12.14 15.41 -17.45
CA VAL A 175 -11.13 15.68 -16.43
C VAL A 175 -10.15 14.54 -16.42
N PHE A 176 -8.88 14.85 -16.43
CA PHE A 176 -7.85 13.85 -16.26
C PHE A 176 -6.70 14.33 -15.37
N VAL A 177 -6.12 13.39 -14.69
CA VAL A 177 -4.94 13.56 -13.85
C VAL A 177 -4.00 12.37 -14.05
N GLU A 178 -2.74 12.62 -13.97
CA GLU A 178 -1.68 11.63 -14.07
C GLU A 178 -0.76 11.75 -12.86
N ASP A 179 -0.28 10.63 -12.34
CA ASP A 179 0.76 10.61 -11.32
C ASP A 179 2.17 10.76 -11.93
N ILE A 180 3.19 10.77 -11.06
CA ILE A 180 4.59 10.84 -11.50
C ILE A 180 5.05 9.59 -12.25
N TYR A 181 4.36 8.44 -12.06
CA TYR A 181 4.65 7.17 -12.75
C TYR A 181 3.87 7.00 -14.04
N LYS A 182 3.14 8.05 -14.49
CA LYS A 182 2.36 8.13 -15.74
C LYS A 182 1.11 7.23 -15.72
N ILE A 183 0.57 6.96 -14.56
CA ILE A 183 -0.71 6.26 -14.45
C ILE A 183 -1.80 7.32 -14.46
N ARG A 184 -2.73 7.21 -15.40
CA ARG A 184 -3.73 8.24 -15.70
C ARG A 184 -5.12 7.77 -15.28
N ARG A 185 -5.89 8.71 -14.72
CA ARG A 185 -7.32 8.61 -14.54
C ARG A 185 -8.01 9.68 -15.35
N GLU A 186 -9.06 9.27 -16.07
CA GLU A 186 -9.95 10.15 -16.82
C GLU A 186 -11.38 9.90 -16.39
N LYS A 187 -12.16 10.94 -16.22
CA LYS A 187 -13.60 10.92 -15.92
C LYS A 187 -14.29 12.14 -16.55
N GLU A 188 -15.62 12.08 -16.62
CA GLU A 188 -16.45 13.15 -17.18
C GLU A 188 -17.50 13.56 -16.16
N PHE A 189 -17.85 14.86 -16.17
CA PHE A 189 -19.01 15.40 -15.50
C PHE A 189 -19.83 16.27 -16.47
N LYS A 190 -21.06 16.59 -16.08
CA LYS A 190 -21.97 17.38 -16.91
C LYS A 190 -21.93 18.85 -16.49
N VAL A 191 -21.89 19.72 -17.46
CA VAL A 191 -22.14 21.16 -17.31
C VAL A 191 -23.48 21.46 -17.98
N ASN A 192 -24.42 22.05 -17.23
CA ASN A 192 -25.70 22.51 -17.72
C ASN A 192 -25.60 24.01 -17.95
N VAL A 193 -25.68 24.46 -19.19
CA VAL A 193 -25.82 25.87 -19.50
C VAL A 193 -27.30 26.24 -19.36
N ILE A 194 -27.60 27.14 -18.42
CA ILE A 194 -28.98 27.54 -18.05
C ILE A 194 -29.20 29.05 -18.24
N GLU A 195 -30.47 29.47 -18.40
CA GLU A 195 -30.81 30.88 -18.42
C GLU A 195 -30.58 31.55 -17.06
N ASN A 196 -30.18 32.82 -17.08
CA ASN A 196 -30.10 33.62 -15.86
C ASN A 196 -31.52 33.97 -15.42
N LYS A 197 -32.08 33.24 -14.46
CA LYS A 197 -33.31 33.61 -13.78
C LYS A 197 -33.02 34.74 -12.79
N GLN A 198 -32.78 35.97 -13.31
CA GLN A 198 -32.96 37.14 -12.45
C GLN A 198 -34.44 37.21 -12.08
N GLU A 199 -34.74 37.14 -10.80
CA GLU A 199 -36.06 37.37 -10.24
C GLU A 199 -36.61 38.68 -10.79
N THR A 200 -37.63 38.59 -11.63
CA THR A 200 -38.49 39.70 -12.00
C THR A 200 -39.39 40.03 -10.80
N THR A 201 -38.78 40.54 -9.75
CA THR A 201 -39.48 41.22 -8.69
C THR A 201 -39.35 42.71 -8.94
N ASN A 202 -40.12 43.22 -9.91
CA ASN A 202 -40.65 44.61 -9.84
C ASN A 202 -41.46 44.90 -11.10
N SER A 203 -42.77 44.94 -10.94
CA SER A 203 -43.64 46.01 -11.47
C SER A 203 -45.06 45.48 -11.59
N GLN A 204 -45.76 45.54 -10.52
CA GLN A 204 -47.17 45.95 -10.54
C GLN A 204 -47.62 46.21 -9.11
N ASN A 205 -47.43 47.41 -8.66
CA ASN A 205 -48.25 47.94 -7.59
C ASN A 205 -48.67 49.36 -7.97
N ASN A 206 -49.89 49.50 -8.40
CA ASN A 206 -50.63 50.72 -8.19
C ASN A 206 -52.08 50.39 -7.91
N GLN A 207 -52.53 50.97 -6.74
CA GLN A 207 -53.88 51.26 -6.30
C GLN A 207 -54.69 50.09 -5.77
N GLU A 208 -55.20 50.12 -4.55
CA GLU A 208 -56.01 51.12 -3.91
C GLU A 208 -56.14 50.89 -2.39
N ASN A 209 -56.31 51.99 -1.68
CA ASN A 209 -56.67 52.21 -0.30
C ASN A 209 -57.63 51.23 0.35
N ASN A 210 -57.43 50.82 1.60
CA ASN A 210 -58.30 51.31 2.70
C ASN A 210 -57.83 50.81 4.10
N VAL A 211 -57.73 51.74 4.96
CA VAL A 211 -57.90 51.93 6.40
C VAL A 211 -58.51 50.74 7.19
N ASN A 212 -57.88 50.35 8.29
CA ASN A 212 -58.20 50.33 9.71
C ASN A 212 -57.33 49.31 10.46
N LYS A 213 -56.49 49.73 11.36
CA LYS A 213 -56.64 50.12 12.79
C LYS A 213 -56.66 48.95 13.77
N ILE A 214 -55.65 49.00 14.68
CA ILE A 214 -55.67 48.62 16.10
C ILE A 214 -55.43 47.11 16.40
N GLU A 215 -54.51 46.79 17.17
CA GLU A 215 -53.92 46.85 18.52
C GLU A 215 -53.11 45.58 18.78
N SER A 216 -51.93 45.75 19.19
CA SER A 216 -51.24 45.44 20.45
C SER A 216 -51.43 43.98 21.04
N GLU A 217 -50.37 43.29 21.26
CA GLU A 217 -49.70 43.09 22.56
C GLU A 217 -48.59 42.03 22.47
N ASN A 218 -47.46 42.44 22.97
CA ASN A 218 -46.48 41.80 23.86
C ASN A 218 -46.47 40.24 23.98
N ASN A 219 -45.30 39.67 23.71
CA ASN A 219 -44.43 39.17 24.78
C ASN A 219 -43.13 38.57 24.26
N LYS A 220 -42.06 39.08 24.82
CA LYS A 220 -40.71 38.48 24.92
C LYS A 220 -40.74 37.42 26.06
N PRO A 221 -39.74 36.59 26.37
CA PRO A 221 -38.33 36.62 25.98
C PRO A 221 -37.62 35.26 25.76
N ASN A 222 -36.39 35.41 25.30
CA ASN A 222 -35.12 34.67 25.58
C ASN A 222 -35.09 33.14 25.66
N GLU A 223 -34.17 32.56 24.89
CA GLU A 223 -33.10 31.80 25.50
C GLU A 223 -31.83 31.77 24.62
N ASP A 224 -30.75 32.17 25.25
CA ASP A 224 -29.36 32.08 24.83
C ASP A 224 -28.93 30.65 24.60
N ILE A 225 -28.18 30.40 23.52
CA ILE A 225 -27.25 29.28 23.48
C ILE A 225 -25.87 29.80 23.08
N THR A 226 -25.05 29.87 24.09
CA THR A 226 -23.63 30.19 24.13
C THR A 226 -22.82 29.15 23.36
N ILE A 227 -22.04 29.59 22.37
CA ILE A 227 -21.00 28.77 21.74
C ILE A 227 -19.70 29.01 22.55
N SER A 228 -19.24 27.94 23.20
CA SER A 228 -17.94 27.92 23.90
C SER A 228 -16.83 27.60 22.91
N GLN A 229 -15.98 28.56 22.63
CA GLN A 229 -14.65 28.36 22.06
C GLN A 229 -13.72 27.87 23.16
N SER A 230 -13.05 26.74 22.94
CA SER A 230 -11.86 26.37 23.71
C SER A 230 -10.62 26.44 22.82
N ASN A 231 -9.86 27.50 23.04
CA ASN A 231 -8.48 27.62 22.60
C ASN A 231 -7.60 26.77 23.53
N GLU A 232 -6.81 25.87 22.96
CA GLU A 232 -5.60 25.39 23.60
C GLU A 232 -4.39 25.66 22.72
N LYS A 233 -3.67 26.70 23.13
CA LYS A 233 -2.27 26.94 22.75
C LYS A 233 -1.41 26.04 23.62
N ASN A 234 -0.60 25.20 23.06
CA ASN A 234 0.60 24.70 23.71
C ASN A 234 1.83 24.95 22.84
N ASN A 235 2.59 25.87 23.31
CA ASN A 235 3.96 26.19 22.99
C ASN A 235 4.87 25.04 23.43
N VAL A 236 5.68 24.48 22.53
CA VAL A 236 6.97 23.90 22.91
C VAL A 236 8.02 24.35 21.91
N LYS A 237 8.94 25.07 22.46
CA LYS A 237 10.13 25.67 21.87
C LYS A 237 11.28 24.66 21.90
N ASP A 238 12.08 24.67 20.85
CA ASP A 238 13.49 24.34 20.74
C ASP A 238 14.04 23.00 21.29
N ARG A 239 14.51 22.13 20.36
CA ARG A 239 15.92 21.70 20.38
C ARG A 239 16.32 21.20 18.98
N LEU A 240 17.11 22.02 18.31
CA LEU A 240 18.05 21.61 17.26
C LEU A 240 19.15 20.77 17.92
N ASP A 241 19.28 19.53 17.55
CA ASP A 241 20.55 18.84 17.59
C ASP A 241 20.72 18.01 16.32
N ASN A 242 21.71 18.42 15.55
CA ASN A 242 22.31 17.72 14.46
C ASN A 242 22.88 16.38 14.95
N ASP A 243 22.40 15.28 14.43
CA ASP A 243 23.20 14.06 14.36
C ASP A 243 22.95 13.34 13.03
N HIS A 244 23.85 13.55 12.11
CA HIS A 244 24.03 12.75 10.91
C HIS A 244 24.54 11.36 11.33
N GLN A 245 23.65 10.49 11.77
CA GLN A 245 23.94 9.06 11.84
C GLN A 245 23.44 8.38 10.57
N GLN A 246 24.40 8.01 9.73
CA GLN A 246 24.23 6.98 8.71
C GLN A 246 23.65 5.73 9.39
N THR A 247 22.36 5.48 9.22
CA THR A 247 21.73 4.25 9.65
C THR A 247 22.23 3.11 8.76
N LYS A 248 23.10 2.27 9.31
CA LYS A 248 23.43 0.95 8.76
C LYS A 248 22.11 0.19 8.51
N PRO A 249 22.02 -0.61 7.43
CA PRO A 249 20.85 -1.44 7.18
C PRO A 249 20.58 -2.33 8.40
N GLN A 250 19.40 -2.20 8.99
CA GLN A 250 18.95 -3.04 10.10
C GLN A 250 18.87 -4.48 9.62
N GLN A 251 19.79 -5.30 10.14
CA GLN A 251 19.79 -6.73 9.95
C GLN A 251 18.70 -7.31 10.85
N THR A 252 17.50 -7.51 10.31
CA THR A 252 16.40 -8.15 11.04
C THR A 252 16.64 -9.67 11.09
N VAL A 253 17.18 -10.15 12.20
CA VAL A 253 17.33 -11.58 12.44
C VAL A 253 16.04 -12.09 13.06
N TYR A 254 15.27 -12.86 12.32
CA TYR A 254 14.07 -13.52 12.83
C TYR A 254 14.42 -14.83 13.51
N TRP A 255 14.21 -14.92 14.83
CA TRP A 255 14.29 -16.16 15.58
C TRP A 255 12.97 -16.93 15.42
N TYR A 256 13.05 -18.13 14.95
CA TYR A 256 11.89 -19.03 14.83
C TYR A 256 12.02 -20.12 15.89
N GLU A 257 11.00 -20.21 16.75
CA GLU A 257 10.85 -21.37 17.62
C GLU A 257 10.51 -22.61 16.79
N CYS A 258 11.27 -23.65 17.02
CA CYS A 258 11.03 -24.96 16.41
C CYS A 258 10.37 -25.90 17.40
#